data_10fb322c9c7bb7f7bf5209b27131c570
#
_entry.id   10fb322c9c7bb7f7bf5209b27131c570
#
_cell.length_a   1.000
_cell.length_b   1.000
_cell.length_c   1.000
_cell.angle_alpha   90.00
_cell.angle_beta   90.00
_cell.angle_gamma   90.00
#
_symmetry.space_group_name_H-M   'P 1'
#
loop_
_entity.id
_entity.type
_entity.pdbx_description
1 polymer ?
#
loop_
_entity_poly.entity_id
_entity_poly.type
_entity_poly.pdbx_seq_one_letter_code
_entity_poly.pdbx_strand_id
1 'polypeptide(L)'
;MPATTDTTGRTAHLLARMKEGDDAFNARDFAAVDEVHHPDMVAYIPGSPEPIYGREAHAAAMQQMLRMFPDLHVYNDPYPIQFGSGDWITVITNATGTFAGEMTLPDGTVIAPTGKPFDVEFCQTTKWDGDRLVIISAFLDAAAQRQQIGLAQ
;
A
#
# COMPACT_ATOMS: atom_id res chain seq x y z
N MET A 1 -0.43 40.10 -1.35
CA MET A 1 -1.17 38.93 -0.91
C MET A 1 -0.42 37.72 -1.38
N PRO A 2 0.04 36.86 -0.50
CA PRO A 2 0.54 35.58 -0.95
C PRO A 2 -0.60 34.84 -1.65
N ALA A 3 -0.32 34.24 -2.80
CA ALA A 3 -1.29 33.42 -3.50
C ALA A 3 -1.77 32.31 -2.55
N THR A 4 -3.07 32.27 -2.28
CA THR A 4 -3.65 31.17 -1.54
C THR A 4 -3.48 29.93 -2.41
N THR A 5 -2.54 29.07 -2.07
CA THR A 5 -2.39 27.80 -2.76
C THR A 5 -3.71 27.04 -2.59
N ASP A 6 -4.38 26.73 -3.68
CA ASP A 6 -5.61 25.94 -3.65
C ASP A 6 -5.26 24.51 -3.21
N THR A 7 -5.21 24.30 -1.89
CA THR A 7 -4.93 23.00 -1.30
C THR A 7 -6.03 21.99 -1.59
N THR A 8 -7.25 22.45 -1.82
CA THR A 8 -8.40 21.58 -2.13
C THR A 8 -8.27 20.96 -3.52
N GLY A 9 -7.91 21.76 -4.53
CA GLY A 9 -7.68 21.27 -5.89
C GLY A 9 -6.52 20.29 -5.96
N ARG A 10 -5.41 20.59 -5.24
CA ARG A 10 -4.27 19.69 -5.16
C ARG A 10 -4.60 18.39 -4.45
N THR A 11 -5.32 18.46 -3.31
CA THR A 11 -5.77 17.26 -2.60
C THR A 11 -6.62 16.36 -3.51
N ALA A 12 -7.60 16.92 -4.22
CA ALA A 12 -8.43 16.15 -5.14
C ALA A 12 -7.60 15.50 -6.26
N HIS A 13 -6.63 16.24 -6.81
CA HIS A 13 -5.73 15.73 -7.84
C HIS A 13 -4.87 14.56 -7.33
N LEU A 14 -4.27 14.71 -6.14
CA LEU A 14 -3.43 13.67 -5.55
C LEU A 14 -4.23 12.43 -5.13
N LEU A 15 -5.45 12.60 -4.64
CA LEU A 15 -6.34 11.47 -4.35
C LEU A 15 -6.70 10.68 -5.60
N ALA A 16 -6.96 11.38 -6.72
CA ALA A 16 -7.20 10.72 -8.00
C ALA A 16 -5.94 9.96 -8.46
N ARG A 17 -4.77 10.55 -8.30
CA ARG A 17 -3.49 9.94 -8.63
C ARG A 17 -3.19 8.71 -7.77
N MET A 18 -3.51 8.77 -6.47
CA MET A 18 -3.41 7.64 -5.55
C MET A 18 -4.31 6.48 -5.99
N LYS A 19 -5.55 6.80 -6.39
CA LYS A 19 -6.47 5.80 -6.92
C LYS A 19 -5.92 5.11 -8.17
N GLU A 20 -5.32 5.86 -9.08
CA GLU A 20 -4.67 5.29 -10.27
C GLU A 20 -3.59 4.27 -9.87
N GLY A 21 -2.78 4.58 -8.85
CA GLY A 21 -1.75 3.67 -8.34
C GLY A 21 -2.33 2.39 -7.75
N ASP A 22 -3.36 2.50 -6.93
CA ASP A 22 -4.01 1.33 -6.34
C ASP A 22 -4.80 0.52 -7.39
N ASP A 23 -5.43 1.17 -8.36
CA ASP A 23 -6.06 0.48 -9.49
C ASP A 23 -5.03 -0.32 -10.29
N ALA A 24 -3.87 0.26 -10.56
CA ALA A 24 -2.77 -0.42 -11.26
C ALA A 24 -2.24 -1.61 -10.45
N PHE A 25 -2.07 -1.43 -9.14
CA PHE A 25 -1.70 -2.53 -8.25
C PHE A 25 -2.73 -3.66 -8.26
N ASN A 26 -4.00 -3.33 -8.11
CA ASN A 26 -5.09 -4.31 -8.15
C ASN A 26 -5.14 -5.06 -9.48
N ALA A 27 -4.80 -4.38 -10.59
CA ALA A 27 -4.72 -4.98 -11.92
C ALA A 27 -3.40 -5.73 -12.18
N ARG A 28 -2.44 -5.67 -11.25
CA ARG A 28 -1.08 -6.23 -11.40
C ARG A 28 -0.29 -5.57 -12.54
N ASP A 29 -0.63 -4.33 -12.88
CA ASP A 29 0.09 -3.53 -13.88
C ASP A 29 1.22 -2.74 -13.21
N PHE A 30 2.36 -3.41 -13.02
CA PHE A 30 3.50 -2.82 -12.33
C PHE A 30 4.17 -1.70 -13.14
N ALA A 31 4.03 -1.68 -14.45
CA ALA A 31 4.51 -0.56 -15.25
C ALA A 31 3.73 0.71 -14.93
N ALA A 32 2.40 0.61 -14.81
CA ALA A 32 1.56 1.74 -14.41
C ALA A 32 1.78 2.15 -12.95
N VAL A 33 2.05 1.19 -12.04
CA VAL A 33 2.45 1.50 -10.66
C VAL A 33 3.75 2.33 -10.64
N ASP A 34 4.73 1.95 -11.44
CA ASP A 34 6.01 2.66 -11.52
C ASP A 34 5.87 4.10 -12.03
N GLU A 35 4.89 4.38 -12.88
CA GLU A 35 4.60 5.74 -13.34
C GLU A 35 4.10 6.67 -12.23
N VAL A 36 3.42 6.11 -11.24
CA VAL A 36 2.92 6.85 -10.07
C VAL A 36 4.04 7.08 -9.05
N HIS A 37 4.98 6.16 -8.94
CA HIS A 37 6.05 6.20 -7.95
C HIS A 37 7.28 6.95 -8.47
N HIS A 38 7.84 7.82 -7.63
CA HIS A 38 9.13 8.44 -7.90
C HIS A 38 10.24 7.36 -7.86
N PRO A 39 11.27 7.43 -8.74
CA PRO A 39 12.36 6.44 -8.71
C PRO A 39 13.04 6.28 -7.35
N ASP A 40 13.18 7.38 -6.61
CA ASP A 40 13.87 7.44 -5.31
C ASP A 40 12.88 7.46 -4.13
N MET A 41 11.67 6.95 -4.31
CA MET A 41 10.68 6.90 -3.24
C MET A 41 11.18 6.10 -2.03
N VAL A 42 10.57 6.37 -0.87
CA VAL A 42 10.81 5.62 0.37
C VAL A 42 9.49 5.03 0.84
N ALA A 43 9.49 3.75 1.16
CA ALA A 43 8.32 3.04 1.69
C ALA A 43 8.56 2.54 3.11
N TYR A 44 7.60 2.83 3.98
CA TYR A 44 7.50 2.28 5.34
C TYR A 44 6.31 1.32 5.33
N ILE A 45 6.58 0.02 5.39
CA ILE A 45 5.54 -1.00 5.27
C ILE A 45 5.43 -1.83 6.55
N PRO A 46 4.24 -2.39 6.84
CA PRO A 46 4.04 -3.24 8.03
C PRO A 46 4.97 -4.45 8.01
N GLY A 47 5.54 -4.75 9.17
CA GLY A 47 6.42 -5.91 9.34
C GLY A 47 7.84 -5.74 8.85
N SER A 48 8.19 -4.61 8.22
CA SER A 48 9.56 -4.29 7.84
C SER A 48 10.18 -3.36 8.88
N PRO A 49 11.27 -3.76 9.56
CA PRO A 49 11.92 -2.91 10.56
C PRO A 49 12.67 -1.73 9.92
N GLU A 50 13.04 -1.86 8.66
CA GLU A 50 13.78 -0.85 7.92
C GLU A 50 12.94 -0.31 6.77
N PRO A 51 13.10 0.98 6.41
CA PRO A 51 12.48 1.53 5.21
C PRO A 51 12.99 0.84 3.95
N ILE A 52 12.14 0.81 2.93
CA ILE A 52 12.51 0.33 1.60
C ILE A 52 12.82 1.56 0.75
N TYR A 53 14.02 1.60 0.18
CA TYR A 53 14.50 2.73 -0.63
C TYR A 53 14.42 2.38 -2.12
N GLY A 54 13.75 3.26 -2.86
CA GLY A 54 13.59 3.17 -4.31
C GLY A 54 12.36 2.36 -4.74
N ARG A 55 11.77 2.78 -5.86
CA ARG A 55 10.56 2.14 -6.39
C ARG A 55 10.81 0.71 -6.86
N GLU A 56 12.02 0.40 -7.34
CA GLU A 56 12.37 -0.96 -7.78
C GLU A 56 12.33 -1.94 -6.61
N ALA A 57 12.96 -1.58 -5.48
CA ALA A 57 12.92 -2.39 -4.26
C ALA A 57 11.50 -2.51 -3.69
N HIS A 58 10.72 -1.42 -3.75
CA HIS A 58 9.32 -1.43 -3.33
C HIS A 58 8.47 -2.34 -4.22
N ALA A 59 8.65 -2.29 -5.54
CA ALA A 59 7.96 -3.18 -6.47
C ALA A 59 8.29 -4.65 -6.20
N ALA A 60 9.56 -4.97 -5.92
CA ALA A 60 9.98 -6.32 -5.55
C ALA A 60 9.30 -6.80 -4.26
N ALA A 61 9.18 -5.92 -3.25
CA ALA A 61 8.49 -6.23 -1.99
C ALA A 61 6.98 -6.46 -2.21
N MET A 62 6.34 -5.65 -3.06
CA MET A 62 4.92 -5.86 -3.43
C MET A 62 4.73 -7.19 -4.15
N GLN A 63 5.61 -7.55 -5.07
CA GLN A 63 5.54 -8.83 -5.79
C GLN A 63 5.74 -10.01 -4.86
N GLN A 64 6.62 -9.89 -3.86
CA GLN A 64 6.79 -10.93 -2.84
C GLN A 64 5.53 -11.10 -2.00
N MET A 65 4.88 -10.01 -1.61
CA MET A 65 3.61 -10.05 -0.89
C MET A 65 2.52 -10.74 -1.71
N LEU A 66 2.49 -10.51 -3.02
CA LEU A 66 1.53 -11.15 -3.94
C LEU A 66 1.78 -12.64 -4.13
N ARG A 67 2.97 -13.16 -3.82
CA ARG A 67 3.20 -14.61 -3.79
C ARG A 67 2.51 -15.26 -2.60
N MET A 68 2.47 -14.55 -1.46
CA MET A 68 1.77 -15.03 -0.25
C MET A 68 0.25 -14.85 -0.37
N PHE A 69 -0.17 -13.73 -0.93
CA PHE A 69 -1.57 -13.31 -1.08
C PHE A 69 -1.85 -12.95 -2.54
N PRO A 70 -2.01 -13.94 -3.44
CA PRO A 70 -2.15 -13.66 -4.88
C PRO A 70 -3.36 -12.81 -5.25
N ASP A 71 -4.41 -12.86 -4.44
CA ASP A 71 -5.67 -12.11 -4.60
C ASP A 71 -5.72 -10.83 -3.77
N LEU A 72 -4.58 -10.36 -3.26
CA LEU A 72 -4.50 -9.13 -2.47
C LEU A 72 -5.14 -7.97 -3.24
N HIS A 73 -6.07 -7.29 -2.58
CA HIS A 73 -6.87 -6.23 -3.19
C HIS A 73 -7.03 -5.08 -2.20
N VAL A 74 -6.86 -3.86 -2.68
CA VAL A 74 -7.10 -2.62 -1.94
C VAL A 74 -8.41 -2.04 -2.44
N TYR A 75 -9.40 -1.91 -1.55
CA TYR A 75 -10.69 -1.32 -1.92
C TYR A 75 -10.55 0.19 -2.11
N ASN A 76 -11.03 0.71 -3.23
CA ASN A 76 -10.91 2.14 -3.56
C ASN A 76 -12.06 2.69 -4.42
N ASP A 77 -13.24 2.12 -4.30
CA ASP A 77 -14.36 2.51 -5.16
C ASP A 77 -15.63 2.85 -4.34
N PRO A 78 -15.63 4.02 -3.69
CA PRO A 78 -14.51 4.93 -3.40
C PRO A 78 -13.72 4.50 -2.15
N TYR A 79 -12.62 5.19 -1.85
CA TYR A 79 -12.03 5.06 -0.52
C TYR A 79 -13.02 5.53 0.54
N PRO A 80 -13.30 4.74 1.59
CA PRO A 80 -14.25 5.13 2.64
C PRO A 80 -13.84 6.42 3.37
N ILE A 81 -12.54 6.59 3.63
CA ILE A 81 -11.99 7.80 4.25
C ILE A 81 -10.82 8.26 3.39
N GLN A 82 -10.85 9.54 3.01
CA GLN A 82 -9.79 10.15 2.21
C GLN A 82 -9.71 11.64 2.51
N PHE A 83 -8.51 12.15 2.72
CA PHE A 83 -8.27 13.56 2.98
C PHE A 83 -6.81 13.91 2.70
N GLY A 84 -6.48 15.20 2.72
CA GLY A 84 -5.12 15.64 2.54
C GLY A 84 -4.94 17.12 2.76
N SER A 85 -3.68 17.54 2.74
CA SER A 85 -3.27 18.94 2.83
C SER A 85 -1.89 19.10 2.19
N GLY A 86 -1.76 20.09 1.30
CA GLY A 86 -0.51 20.33 0.60
C GLY A 86 -0.08 19.13 -0.24
N ASP A 87 1.12 18.63 0.01
CA ASP A 87 1.69 17.48 -0.70
C ASP A 87 1.38 16.13 -0.06
N TRP A 88 0.55 16.12 0.99
CA TRP A 88 0.21 14.90 1.72
C TRP A 88 -1.24 14.51 1.52
N ILE A 89 -1.49 13.22 1.35
CA ILE A 89 -2.83 12.63 1.40
C ILE A 89 -2.82 11.37 2.25
N THR A 90 -4.00 11.05 2.79
CA THR A 90 -4.25 9.82 3.54
C THR A 90 -5.52 9.18 3.01
N VAL A 91 -5.47 7.87 2.83
CA VAL A 91 -6.64 7.04 2.53
C VAL A 91 -6.73 5.92 3.55
N ILE A 92 -7.92 5.67 4.06
CA ILE A 92 -8.21 4.56 4.97
C ILE A 92 -9.30 3.72 4.32
N THR A 93 -9.00 2.45 4.16
CA THR A 93 -9.85 1.52 3.44
C THR A 93 -9.68 0.11 4.01
N ASN A 94 -10.12 -0.90 3.28
CA ASN A 94 -9.87 -2.30 3.59
C ASN A 94 -8.91 -2.92 2.57
N ALA A 95 -8.04 -3.79 3.05
CA ALA A 95 -7.27 -4.70 2.22
C ALA A 95 -7.77 -6.12 2.49
N THR A 96 -7.94 -6.89 1.41
CA THR A 96 -8.41 -8.27 1.47
C THR A 96 -7.43 -9.18 0.74
N GLY A 97 -7.36 -10.43 1.15
CA GLY A 97 -6.52 -11.43 0.49
C GLY A 97 -6.71 -12.81 1.10
N THR A 98 -6.11 -13.80 0.46
CA THR A 98 -6.11 -15.19 0.93
C THR A 98 -4.67 -15.66 1.09
N PHE A 99 -4.36 -16.25 2.25
CA PHE A 99 -3.03 -16.83 2.49
C PHE A 99 -2.88 -18.14 1.70
N ALA A 100 -2.40 -18.01 0.47
CA ALA A 100 -2.34 -19.10 -0.51
C ALA A 100 -0.92 -19.48 -0.94
N GLY A 101 0.10 -18.69 -0.59
CA GLY A 101 1.51 -18.99 -0.88
C GLY A 101 2.35 -19.04 0.39
N GLU A 102 3.46 -19.77 0.35
CA GLU A 102 4.36 -19.90 1.50
C GLU A 102 4.89 -18.54 1.99
N MET A 103 4.98 -18.40 3.31
CA MET A 103 5.57 -17.25 3.97
C MET A 103 6.90 -17.64 4.59
N THR A 104 7.97 -16.91 4.24
CA THR A 104 9.28 -17.08 4.86
C THR A 104 9.52 -15.99 5.89
N LEU A 105 9.76 -16.38 7.13
CA LEU A 105 10.09 -15.46 8.22
C LEU A 105 11.57 -15.03 8.15
N PRO A 106 11.95 -13.92 8.84
CA PRO A 106 13.34 -13.45 8.84
C PRO A 106 14.36 -14.46 9.32
N ASP A 107 13.97 -15.41 10.18
CA ASP A 107 14.85 -16.49 10.68
C ASP A 107 14.95 -17.68 9.71
N GLY A 108 14.33 -17.60 8.53
CA GLY A 108 14.29 -18.65 7.53
C GLY A 108 13.18 -19.68 7.70
N THR A 109 12.37 -19.57 8.76
CA THR A 109 11.22 -20.45 8.96
C THR A 109 10.22 -20.27 7.84
N VAL A 110 9.77 -21.37 7.24
CA VAL A 110 8.75 -21.37 6.19
C VAL A 110 7.41 -21.78 6.79
N ILE A 111 6.40 -20.96 6.60
CA ILE A 111 5.03 -21.24 7.04
C ILE A 111 4.22 -21.62 5.81
N ALA A 112 3.61 -22.81 5.87
CA ALA A 112 2.72 -23.29 4.81
C ALA A 112 1.43 -22.46 4.78
N PRO A 113 0.86 -22.21 3.60
CA PRO A 113 -0.38 -21.46 3.47
C PRO A 113 -1.56 -22.19 4.11
N THR A 114 -2.46 -21.42 4.72
CA THR A 114 -3.67 -21.97 5.36
C THR A 114 -4.88 -21.99 4.45
N GLY A 115 -4.83 -21.22 3.35
CA GLY A 115 -5.99 -21.02 2.46
C GLY A 115 -7.07 -20.11 3.07
N LYS A 116 -6.81 -19.49 4.23
CA LYS A 116 -7.78 -18.63 4.92
C LYS A 116 -7.69 -17.19 4.42
N PRO A 117 -8.85 -16.52 4.25
CA PRO A 117 -8.89 -15.12 3.84
C PRO A 117 -8.68 -14.18 5.03
N PHE A 118 -8.31 -12.94 4.70
CA PHE A 118 -8.35 -11.82 5.63
C PHE A 118 -9.08 -10.62 5.00
N ASP A 119 -9.61 -9.79 5.86
CA ASP A 119 -10.21 -8.49 5.54
C ASP A 119 -9.90 -7.56 6.72
N VAL A 120 -8.98 -6.63 6.51
CA VAL A 120 -8.49 -5.74 7.56
C VAL A 120 -8.46 -4.29 7.10
N GLU A 121 -8.57 -3.38 8.08
CA GLU A 121 -8.38 -1.96 7.80
C GLU A 121 -6.95 -1.69 7.36
N PHE A 122 -6.82 -0.86 6.34
CA PHE A 122 -5.57 -0.50 5.70
C PHE A 122 -5.49 1.00 5.50
N CYS A 123 -4.42 1.61 5.99
CA CYS A 123 -4.19 3.04 5.88
C CYS A 123 -2.91 3.30 5.09
N GLN A 124 -3.01 4.21 4.13
CA GLN A 124 -1.86 4.69 3.38
C GLN A 124 -1.75 6.21 3.55
N THR A 125 -0.63 6.68 4.08
CA THR A 125 -0.30 8.11 4.13
C THR A 125 0.87 8.36 3.20
N THR A 126 0.70 9.28 2.25
CA THR A 126 1.65 9.49 1.16
C THR A 126 2.01 10.94 0.98
N LYS A 127 3.30 11.19 0.67
CA LYS A 127 3.82 12.48 0.24
C LYS A 127 4.12 12.45 -1.25
N TRP A 128 3.87 13.56 -1.92
CA TRP A 128 3.97 13.69 -3.38
C TRP A 128 4.89 14.84 -3.78
N ASP A 129 5.65 14.63 -4.84
CA ASP A 129 6.38 15.65 -5.57
C ASP A 129 5.79 15.74 -6.98
N GLY A 130 5.08 16.83 -7.26
CA GLY A 130 4.27 16.91 -8.48
C GLY A 130 3.25 15.77 -8.51
N ASP A 131 3.33 14.93 -9.52
CA ASP A 131 2.41 13.80 -9.76
C ASP A 131 2.99 12.46 -9.30
N ARG A 132 4.14 12.46 -8.62
CA ARG A 132 4.82 11.23 -8.19
C ARG A 132 4.89 11.10 -6.69
N LEU A 133 4.58 9.93 -6.21
CA LEU A 133 4.66 9.54 -4.80
C LEU A 133 6.12 9.39 -4.40
N VAL A 134 6.55 10.15 -3.37
CA VAL A 134 7.93 10.12 -2.85
C VAL A 134 8.06 9.43 -1.49
N ILE A 135 6.99 9.42 -0.69
CA ILE A 135 6.96 8.68 0.59
C ILE A 135 5.62 7.98 0.69
N ILE A 136 5.65 6.71 1.07
CA ILE A 136 4.46 5.98 1.49
C ILE A 136 4.69 5.39 2.88
N SER A 137 3.73 5.60 3.77
CA SER A 137 3.64 4.91 5.05
C SER A 137 2.33 4.11 5.05
N ALA A 138 2.46 2.80 5.06
CA ALA A 138 1.32 1.88 5.05
C ALA A 138 1.15 1.25 6.43
N PHE A 139 -0.09 1.15 6.89
CA PHE A 139 -0.45 0.58 8.19
C PHE A 139 -1.64 -0.35 8.01
N LEU A 140 -1.59 -1.51 8.66
CA LEU A 140 -2.72 -2.41 8.76
C LEU A 140 -2.77 -3.06 10.14
N ASP A 141 -3.92 -3.61 10.49
CA ASP A 141 -4.06 -4.40 11.71
C ASP A 141 -3.43 -5.78 11.50
N ALA A 142 -2.12 -5.87 11.74
CA ALA A 142 -1.34 -7.08 11.54
C ALA A 142 -1.79 -8.20 12.49
N ALA A 143 -2.24 -7.87 13.70
CA ALA A 143 -2.72 -8.85 14.67
C ALA A 143 -4.03 -9.49 14.17
N ALA A 144 -4.98 -8.68 13.72
CA ALA A 144 -6.21 -9.17 13.12
C ALA A 144 -5.95 -10.00 11.87
N GLN A 145 -5.05 -9.55 10.99
CA GLN A 145 -4.67 -10.31 9.80
C GLN A 145 -4.11 -11.69 10.16
N ARG A 146 -3.18 -11.76 11.09
CA ARG A 146 -2.58 -13.04 11.54
C ARG A 146 -3.63 -13.98 12.12
N GLN A 147 -4.54 -13.45 12.92
CA GLN A 147 -5.65 -14.23 13.48
C GLN A 147 -6.55 -14.78 12.38
N GLN A 148 -6.94 -13.95 11.43
CA GLN A 148 -7.85 -14.34 10.35
C GLN A 148 -7.24 -15.42 9.45
N ILE A 149 -5.95 -15.33 9.14
CA ILE A 149 -5.27 -16.33 8.31
C ILE A 149 -4.79 -17.55 9.10
N GLY A 150 -5.07 -17.62 10.41
CA GLY A 150 -4.83 -18.79 11.23
C GLY A 150 -3.41 -18.90 11.80
N LEU A 151 -2.66 -17.78 11.89
CA LEU A 151 -1.30 -17.73 12.45
C LEU A 151 -1.22 -17.13 13.85
N ALA A 152 -2.34 -16.71 14.43
CA ALA A 152 -2.36 -16.09 15.75
C ALA A 152 -2.04 -17.12 16.85
N GLN A 153 -1.23 -16.68 17.80
CA GLN A 153 -0.99 -17.35 19.07
C GLN A 153 -1.82 -16.67 20.13
#